data_9c9181460236f2d431a920555a373407
#
_entry.id   9c9181460236f2d431a920555a373407
#
_cell.length_a   1.000
_cell.length_b   1.000
_cell.length_c   1.000
_cell.angle_alpha   90.00
_cell.angle_beta   90.00
_cell.angle_gamma   90.00
#
_symmetry.space_group_name_H-M   'P 1'
#
loop_
_entity.id
_entity.type
_entity.pdbx_description
1 polymer ?
#
loop_
_entity_poly.entity_id
_entity_poly.type
_entity_poly.pdbx_seq_one_letter_code
_entity_poly.pdbx_strand_id
1 'polypeptide(L)'
;MSYVTKVLLLIVGLVMVYPLGDVQSKDSSSKKLQILHKTHRRSYKRAYMKKDFEILMRCVSSESGSCYSDAYRVAQVILNRSEYMDKSITEVVYQKKQFSGIGTRLWNSKDKKHMSKIRAVCRNVIKGRIPRELKLKKNILYFMNPKTAQGSWAAKMRKVKPVVVSVNNHHYYEKK
;
A
#
# COMPACT_ATOMS: atom_id res chain seq x y z
N MET A 1 74.13 -32.56 3.32
CA MET A 1 73.38 -33.53 4.13
C MET A 1 72.27 -32.78 4.84
N SER A 2 71.14 -33.19 4.61
CA SER A 2 69.78 -32.72 4.67
C SER A 2 69.30 -32.28 6.07
N TYR A 3 68.82 -31.05 6.20
CA TYR A 3 68.02 -30.55 7.33
C TYR A 3 66.53 -30.55 6.91
N VAL A 4 66.02 -31.73 6.69
CA VAL A 4 64.59 -31.94 6.45
C VAL A 4 64.14 -32.97 7.48
N THR A 5 64.00 -32.58 8.73
CA THR A 5 63.24 -33.36 9.69
C THR A 5 63.19 -32.55 11.00
N LYS A 6 62.05 -32.06 11.33
CA LYS A 6 61.55 -31.59 12.64
C LYS A 6 60.82 -30.24 12.55
N VAL A 7 59.74 -30.15 11.83
CA VAL A 7 58.64 -29.31 12.24
C VAL A 7 57.33 -30.05 11.95
N LEU A 8 57.18 -31.13 12.65
CA LEU A 8 55.89 -31.80 12.79
C LEU A 8 55.68 -31.96 14.29
N LEU A 9 55.00 -31.02 14.90
CA LEU A 9 54.30 -31.22 16.17
C LEU A 9 53.80 -29.87 16.69
N LEU A 10 52.55 -29.85 17.01
CA LEU A 10 51.80 -28.82 17.74
C LEU A 10 50.93 -27.90 16.90
N ILE A 11 49.98 -28.52 16.17
CA ILE A 11 48.65 -27.92 16.08
C ILE A 11 47.72 -28.84 16.88
N VAL A 12 47.87 -28.79 18.19
CA VAL A 12 46.87 -29.33 19.11
C VAL A 12 45.85 -28.22 19.35
N GLY A 13 44.66 -28.43 18.79
CA GLY A 13 43.39 -28.19 19.42
C GLY A 13 43.17 -26.88 20.15
N LEU A 14 42.77 -25.84 19.45
CA LEU A 14 41.84 -24.89 20.02
C LEU A 14 40.54 -24.96 19.20
N VAL A 15 39.74 -25.97 19.52
CA VAL A 15 38.30 -25.97 19.13
C VAL A 15 37.68 -24.88 19.96
N MET A 16 37.63 -23.67 19.42
CA MET A 16 36.75 -22.63 19.90
C MET A 16 35.32 -23.12 19.69
N VAL A 17 34.73 -23.64 20.76
CA VAL A 17 33.29 -23.83 20.86
C VAL A 17 32.71 -22.43 20.89
N TYR A 18 32.36 -21.93 19.72
CA TYR A 18 31.46 -20.78 19.64
C TYR A 18 30.12 -21.22 20.21
N PRO A 19 29.57 -20.55 21.23
CA PRO A 19 28.21 -20.82 21.64
C PRO A 19 27.32 -20.52 20.42
N LEU A 20 26.56 -21.50 20.03
CA LEU A 20 25.46 -21.34 19.06
C LEU A 20 24.51 -20.29 19.63
N GLY A 21 24.82 -19.03 19.34
CA GLY A 21 23.94 -17.90 19.65
C GLY A 21 22.61 -18.09 18.93
N ASP A 22 21.60 -17.98 19.73
CA ASP A 22 20.19 -18.13 19.48
C ASP A 22 19.72 -17.93 18.03
N VAL A 23 19.25 -19.02 17.43
CA VAL A 23 18.48 -19.07 16.18
C VAL A 23 17.02 -18.60 16.40
N GLN A 24 16.78 -17.66 17.31
CA GLN A 24 15.40 -17.16 17.54
C GLN A 24 14.98 -16.01 16.61
N SER A 25 15.89 -15.40 15.84
CA SER A 25 15.54 -14.25 15.00
C SER A 25 14.85 -14.61 13.66
N LYS A 26 15.01 -15.85 13.18
CA LYS A 26 14.41 -16.27 11.89
C LYS A 26 12.88 -16.59 11.98
N ASP A 27 12.40 -17.00 13.14
CA ASP A 27 11.00 -17.40 13.31
C ASP A 27 10.05 -16.18 13.36
N SER A 28 10.48 -15.08 13.97
CA SER A 28 9.67 -13.87 14.03
C SER A 28 9.49 -13.20 12.67
N SER A 29 10.52 -13.24 11.82
CA SER A 29 10.47 -12.69 10.45
C SER A 29 9.56 -13.54 9.54
N SER A 30 9.64 -14.85 9.66
CA SER A 30 8.78 -15.78 8.93
C SER A 30 7.31 -15.65 9.34
N LYS A 31 7.02 -15.57 10.62
CA LYS A 31 5.66 -15.31 11.14
C LYS A 31 5.12 -13.97 10.68
N LYS A 32 5.94 -12.91 10.69
CA LYS A 32 5.56 -11.58 10.22
C LYS A 32 5.26 -11.58 8.72
N LEU A 33 6.03 -12.28 7.90
CA LEU A 33 5.78 -12.47 6.47
C LEU A 33 4.49 -13.26 6.23
N GLN A 34 4.24 -14.33 6.96
CA GLN A 34 3.01 -15.12 6.84
C GLN A 34 1.76 -14.32 7.25
N ILE A 35 1.86 -13.50 8.29
CA ILE A 35 0.78 -12.60 8.70
C ILE A 35 0.52 -11.55 7.62
N LEU A 36 1.57 -10.94 7.05
CA LEU A 36 1.47 -10.00 5.94
C LEU A 36 0.82 -10.62 4.69
N HIS A 37 1.20 -11.85 4.33
CA HIS A 37 0.57 -12.57 3.22
C HIS A 37 -0.90 -12.91 3.50
N LYS A 38 -1.24 -13.29 4.72
CA LYS A 38 -2.60 -13.64 5.14
C LYS A 38 -3.52 -12.41 5.17
N THR A 39 -3.04 -11.27 5.66
CA THR A 39 -3.79 -10.00 5.65
C THR A 39 -3.96 -9.47 4.23
N HIS A 40 -2.92 -9.52 3.40
CA HIS A 40 -2.99 -9.14 2.00
C HIS A 40 -4.03 -9.96 1.22
N ARG A 41 -4.06 -11.28 1.42
CA ARG A 41 -5.04 -12.19 0.81
C ARG A 41 -6.48 -11.91 1.28
N ARG A 42 -6.67 -11.49 2.55
CA ARG A 42 -7.97 -11.11 3.10
C ARG A 42 -8.50 -9.80 2.49
N SER A 43 -7.66 -8.76 2.34
CA SER A 43 -8.09 -7.49 1.73
C SER A 43 -8.48 -7.67 0.28
N TYR A 44 -7.75 -8.46 -0.50
CA TYR A 44 -8.14 -8.81 -1.86
C TYR A 44 -9.47 -9.57 -1.92
N LYS A 45 -9.70 -10.55 -1.04
CA LYS A 45 -10.97 -11.28 -0.98
C LYS A 45 -12.14 -10.37 -0.64
N ARG A 46 -11.97 -9.41 0.29
CA ARG A 46 -12.97 -8.37 0.62
C ARG A 46 -13.27 -7.47 -0.57
N ALA A 47 -12.24 -7.02 -1.30
CA ALA A 47 -12.40 -6.15 -2.47
C ALA A 47 -13.19 -6.81 -3.63
N TYR A 48 -13.27 -8.14 -3.65
CA TYR A 48 -14.08 -8.87 -4.62
C TYR A 48 -15.56 -9.02 -4.24
N MET A 49 -15.95 -8.66 -3.02
CA MET A 49 -17.37 -8.61 -2.65
C MET A 49 -18.06 -7.58 -3.55
N LYS A 50 -19.18 -7.98 -4.16
CA LYS A 50 -19.88 -7.14 -5.16
C LYS A 50 -20.15 -5.72 -4.64
N LYS A 51 -20.58 -5.60 -3.39
CA LYS A 51 -20.83 -4.31 -2.72
C LYS A 51 -19.56 -3.46 -2.57
N ASP A 52 -18.50 -4.03 -2.03
CA ASP A 52 -17.23 -3.31 -1.82
C ASP A 52 -16.59 -2.86 -3.15
N PHE A 53 -16.69 -3.71 -4.18
CA PHE A 53 -16.19 -3.35 -5.50
C PHE A 53 -16.98 -2.19 -6.13
N GLU A 54 -18.29 -2.18 -5.97
CA GLU A 54 -19.13 -1.09 -6.45
C GLU A 54 -18.82 0.22 -5.72
N ILE A 55 -18.68 0.19 -4.40
CA ILE A 55 -18.30 1.35 -3.60
C ILE A 55 -16.90 1.85 -3.97
N LEU A 56 -15.93 0.95 -4.17
CA LEU A 56 -14.60 1.31 -4.65
C LEU A 56 -14.67 2.08 -5.97
N MET A 57 -15.40 1.54 -6.96
CA MET A 57 -15.53 2.20 -8.26
C MET A 57 -16.15 3.59 -8.16
N ARG A 58 -17.22 3.74 -7.39
CA ARG A 58 -17.88 5.03 -7.19
C ARG A 58 -16.97 6.05 -6.53
N CYS A 59 -16.25 5.64 -5.48
CA CYS A 59 -15.30 6.50 -4.78
C CYS A 59 -14.15 6.92 -5.70
N VAL A 60 -13.54 5.97 -6.41
CA VAL A 60 -12.47 6.25 -7.37
C VAL A 60 -12.96 7.19 -8.47
N SER A 61 -14.15 6.96 -9.03
CA SER A 61 -14.75 7.84 -10.05
C SER A 61 -14.91 9.27 -9.53
N SER A 62 -15.44 9.44 -8.32
CA SER A 62 -15.72 10.75 -7.74
C SER A 62 -14.48 11.53 -7.36
N GLU A 63 -13.41 10.86 -6.90
CA GLU A 63 -12.18 11.51 -6.46
C GLU A 63 -11.20 11.78 -7.61
N SER A 64 -11.12 10.87 -8.61
CA SER A 64 -10.17 11.03 -9.73
C SER A 64 -10.74 11.73 -10.95
N GLY A 65 -12.05 11.85 -11.05
CA GLY A 65 -12.71 12.39 -12.24
C GLY A 65 -12.33 11.61 -13.51
N SER A 66 -11.90 12.32 -14.54
CA SER A 66 -11.44 11.75 -15.81
C SER A 66 -9.95 11.38 -15.84
N CYS A 67 -9.21 11.63 -14.76
CA CYS A 67 -7.78 11.34 -14.69
C CYS A 67 -7.51 9.89 -14.27
N TYR A 68 -7.26 9.02 -15.24
CA TYR A 68 -7.08 7.60 -14.97
C TYR A 68 -5.78 7.25 -14.22
N SER A 69 -4.72 8.04 -14.35
CA SER A 69 -3.50 7.86 -13.55
C SER A 69 -3.78 8.09 -12.06
N ASP A 70 -4.60 9.09 -11.74
CA ASP A 70 -5.07 9.33 -10.38
C ASP A 70 -6.02 8.24 -9.90
N ALA A 71 -6.87 7.71 -10.79
CA ALA A 71 -7.76 6.60 -10.43
C ALA A 71 -6.97 5.38 -9.90
N TYR A 72 -5.82 5.04 -10.52
CA TYR A 72 -4.93 4.01 -10.02
C TYR A 72 -4.42 4.32 -8.60
N ARG A 73 -4.02 5.56 -8.34
CA ARG A 73 -3.47 5.97 -7.04
C ARG A 73 -4.54 6.05 -5.96
N VAL A 74 -5.71 6.63 -6.26
CA VAL A 74 -6.85 6.68 -5.33
C VAL A 74 -7.31 5.28 -4.94
N ALA A 75 -7.45 4.36 -5.91
CA ALA A 75 -7.80 2.98 -5.63
C ALA A 75 -6.78 2.30 -4.70
N GLN A 76 -5.48 2.53 -4.92
CA GLN A 76 -4.43 1.99 -4.04
C GLN A 76 -4.51 2.54 -2.63
N VAL A 77 -4.76 3.85 -2.45
CA VAL A 77 -4.92 4.45 -1.11
C VAL A 77 -6.10 3.82 -0.38
N ILE A 78 -7.24 3.61 -1.05
CA ILE A 78 -8.41 2.98 -0.43
C ILE A 78 -8.08 1.55 0.01
N LEU A 79 -7.41 0.76 -0.83
CA LEU A 79 -7.00 -0.61 -0.49
C LEU A 79 -5.94 -0.64 0.61
N ASN A 80 -4.95 0.25 0.57
CA ASN A 80 -3.94 0.36 1.61
C ASN A 80 -4.58 0.69 2.97
N ARG A 81 -5.56 1.59 3.00
CA ARG A 81 -6.32 1.92 4.23
C ARG A 81 -7.14 0.74 4.72
N SER A 82 -7.84 0.03 3.81
CA SER A 82 -8.61 -1.17 4.15
C SER A 82 -7.71 -2.24 4.81
N GLU A 83 -6.53 -2.46 4.23
CA GLU A 83 -5.54 -3.39 4.77
C GLU A 83 -4.96 -2.90 6.11
N TYR A 84 -4.56 -1.63 6.17
CA TYR A 84 -3.96 -1.03 7.37
C TYR A 84 -4.90 -1.02 8.58
N MET A 85 -6.20 -0.73 8.36
CA MET A 85 -7.21 -0.61 9.41
C MET A 85 -7.95 -1.92 9.69
N ASP A 86 -7.68 -2.98 8.93
CA ASP A 86 -8.46 -4.25 8.92
C ASP A 86 -9.97 -4.03 8.74
N LYS A 87 -10.34 -3.07 7.87
CA LYS A 87 -11.74 -2.69 7.57
C LYS A 87 -12.11 -3.05 6.15
N SER A 88 -13.41 -3.24 5.89
CA SER A 88 -13.94 -3.35 4.53
C SER A 88 -13.73 -2.05 3.75
N ILE A 89 -13.75 -2.12 2.42
CA ILE A 89 -13.71 -0.94 1.56
C ILE A 89 -14.89 0.00 1.86
N THR A 90 -16.07 -0.57 2.06
CA THR A 90 -17.27 0.20 2.43
C THR A 90 -17.04 1.00 3.72
N GLU A 91 -16.52 0.38 4.78
CA GLU A 91 -16.23 1.06 6.03
C GLU A 91 -15.17 2.17 5.88
N VAL A 92 -14.11 1.91 5.07
CA VAL A 92 -13.06 2.90 4.81
C VAL A 92 -13.60 4.10 4.04
N VAL A 93 -14.42 3.86 3.00
CA VAL A 93 -14.95 4.92 2.14
C VAL A 93 -15.95 5.79 2.90
N TYR A 94 -16.80 5.19 3.74
CA TYR A 94 -17.78 5.95 4.52
C TYR A 94 -17.24 6.53 5.84
N GLN A 95 -15.93 6.47 6.10
CA GLN A 95 -15.35 7.18 7.23
C GLN A 95 -15.60 8.69 7.11
N LYS A 96 -16.07 9.30 8.20
CA LYS A 96 -16.40 10.72 8.24
C LYS A 96 -15.24 11.59 7.73
N LYS A 97 -15.54 12.48 6.79
CA LYS A 97 -14.60 13.47 6.23
C LYS A 97 -13.36 12.88 5.49
N GLN A 98 -13.42 11.64 5.01
CA GLN A 98 -12.29 11.04 4.30
C GLN A 98 -12.37 11.24 2.78
N PHE A 99 -13.55 11.12 2.20
CA PHE A 99 -13.77 11.28 0.76
C PHE A 99 -14.87 12.29 0.52
N SER A 100 -14.55 13.36 -0.22
CA SER A 100 -15.48 14.47 -0.48
C SER A 100 -16.43 14.20 -1.63
N GLY A 101 -16.09 13.24 -2.47
CA GLY A 101 -16.84 12.91 -3.69
C GLY A 101 -18.11 12.10 -3.47
N ILE A 102 -18.39 11.63 -2.23
CA ILE A 102 -19.59 10.81 -1.94
C ILE A 102 -20.85 11.62 -2.22
N GLY A 103 -21.78 11.03 -2.98
CA GLY A 103 -23.05 11.66 -3.36
C GLY A 103 -22.99 12.66 -4.51
N THR A 104 -21.81 12.98 -5.03
CA THR A 104 -21.64 13.87 -6.19
C THR A 104 -22.17 13.27 -7.49
N ARG A 105 -22.23 14.08 -8.56
CA ARG A 105 -22.60 13.60 -9.90
C ARG A 105 -21.68 12.47 -10.39
N LEU A 106 -20.38 12.53 -10.11
CA LEU A 106 -19.42 11.49 -10.53
C LEU A 106 -19.58 10.20 -9.71
N TRP A 107 -19.91 10.30 -8.42
CA TRP A 107 -20.28 9.15 -7.59
C TRP A 107 -21.50 8.40 -8.18
N ASN A 108 -22.48 9.15 -8.67
CA ASN A 108 -23.70 8.62 -9.26
C ASN A 108 -23.65 8.52 -10.80
N SER A 109 -22.44 8.50 -11.37
CA SER A 109 -22.24 8.54 -12.81
C SER A 109 -22.96 7.38 -13.52
N LYS A 110 -23.76 7.75 -14.54
CA LYS A 110 -24.41 6.82 -15.47
C LYS A 110 -23.62 6.67 -16.79
N ASP A 111 -22.50 7.38 -16.94
CA ASP A 111 -21.63 7.27 -18.11
C ASP A 111 -20.99 5.89 -18.17
N LYS A 112 -21.54 5.03 -19.03
CA LYS A 112 -21.08 3.65 -19.20
C LYS A 112 -19.61 3.57 -19.64
N LYS A 113 -19.15 4.48 -20.51
CA LYS A 113 -17.78 4.49 -21.03
C LYS A 113 -16.79 4.86 -19.90
N HIS A 114 -17.08 5.93 -19.16
CA HIS A 114 -16.29 6.34 -18.01
C HIS A 114 -16.23 5.22 -16.95
N MET A 115 -17.38 4.73 -16.52
CA MET A 115 -17.47 3.68 -15.49
C MET A 115 -16.83 2.35 -15.92
N SER A 116 -16.83 2.03 -17.20
CA SER A 116 -16.10 0.86 -17.72
C SER A 116 -14.59 1.00 -17.54
N LYS A 117 -14.03 2.18 -17.82
CA LYS A 117 -12.60 2.46 -17.59
C LYS A 117 -12.23 2.44 -16.10
N ILE A 118 -13.04 3.06 -15.24
CA ILE A 118 -12.87 3.01 -13.78
C ILE A 118 -12.91 1.56 -13.27
N ARG A 119 -13.86 0.76 -13.78
CA ARG A 119 -13.96 -0.68 -13.47
C ARG A 119 -12.68 -1.43 -13.82
N ALA A 120 -12.11 -1.17 -15.00
CA ALA A 120 -10.86 -1.80 -15.43
C ALA A 120 -9.70 -1.40 -14.51
N VAL A 121 -9.57 -0.12 -14.15
CA VAL A 121 -8.58 0.37 -13.20
C VAL A 121 -8.71 -0.33 -11.84
N CYS A 122 -9.90 -0.35 -11.26
CA CYS A 122 -10.12 -0.98 -9.95
C CYS A 122 -9.78 -2.48 -9.97
N ARG A 123 -10.18 -3.19 -11.04
CA ARG A 123 -9.80 -4.61 -11.22
C ARG A 123 -8.29 -4.81 -11.33
N ASN A 124 -7.61 -3.94 -12.06
CA ASN A 124 -6.16 -4.03 -12.22
C ASN A 124 -5.46 -3.79 -10.88
N VAL A 125 -5.87 -2.77 -10.12
CA VAL A 125 -5.29 -2.48 -8.79
C VAL A 125 -5.51 -3.65 -7.83
N ILE A 126 -6.72 -4.22 -7.77
CA ILE A 126 -7.03 -5.39 -6.95
C ILE A 126 -6.16 -6.59 -7.34
N LYS A 127 -5.88 -6.79 -8.63
CA LYS A 127 -5.03 -7.87 -9.15
C LYS A 127 -3.53 -7.56 -9.07
N GLY A 128 -3.14 -6.41 -8.53
CA GLY A 128 -1.73 -5.98 -8.47
C GLY A 128 -1.13 -5.59 -9.84
N ARG A 129 -1.98 -5.44 -10.88
CA ARG A 129 -1.57 -5.07 -12.25
C ARG A 129 -1.53 -3.55 -12.39
N ILE A 130 -0.57 -2.93 -11.69
CA ILE A 130 -0.43 -1.48 -11.64
C ILE A 130 0.80 -1.08 -12.45
N PRO A 131 0.70 -0.12 -13.38
CA PRO A 131 1.87 0.44 -14.07
C PRO A 131 2.93 0.88 -13.05
N ARG A 132 4.20 0.61 -13.35
CA ARG A 132 5.30 0.83 -12.40
C ARG A 132 5.35 2.27 -11.89
N GLU A 133 5.15 3.23 -12.76
CA GLU A 133 5.16 4.68 -12.50
C GLU A 133 3.95 5.17 -11.67
N LEU A 134 2.89 4.35 -11.57
CA LEU A 134 1.68 4.66 -10.81
C LEU A 134 1.62 3.92 -9.47
N LYS A 135 2.59 3.04 -9.21
CA LYS A 135 2.60 2.21 -8.00
C LYS A 135 2.93 3.04 -6.77
N LEU A 136 2.08 2.92 -5.76
CA LEU A 136 2.28 3.53 -4.44
C LEU A 136 2.81 2.50 -3.44
N LYS A 137 3.58 2.96 -2.45
CA LYS A 137 3.96 2.16 -1.29
C LYS A 137 2.73 1.88 -0.41
N LYS A 138 2.75 0.79 0.34
CA LYS A 138 1.65 0.36 1.21
C LYS A 138 1.34 1.31 2.38
N ASN A 139 2.31 2.07 2.82
CA ASN A 139 2.15 3.07 3.88
C ASN A 139 1.61 4.42 3.39
N ILE A 140 1.35 4.59 2.09
CA ILE A 140 0.65 5.77 1.56
C ILE A 140 -0.85 5.59 1.81
N LEU A 141 -1.35 6.34 2.81
CA LEU A 141 -2.72 6.21 3.31
C LEU A 141 -3.56 7.48 3.11
N TYR A 142 -2.97 8.57 2.66
CA TYR A 142 -3.64 9.86 2.55
C TYR A 142 -3.34 10.51 1.21
N PHE A 143 -4.32 11.25 0.70
CA PHE A 143 -4.13 12.20 -0.38
C PHE A 143 -5.05 13.42 -0.17
N MET A 144 -4.69 14.53 -0.79
CA MET A 144 -5.52 15.71 -0.87
C MET A 144 -5.13 16.54 -2.08
N ASN A 145 -6.04 17.38 -2.53
CA ASN A 145 -5.70 18.50 -3.41
C ASN A 145 -5.41 19.73 -2.52
N PRO A 146 -4.16 20.22 -2.45
CA PRO A 146 -3.81 21.32 -1.54
C PRO A 146 -4.50 22.66 -1.88
N LYS A 147 -4.99 22.81 -3.13
CA LYS A 147 -5.70 24.03 -3.57
C LYS A 147 -7.14 24.07 -3.07
N THR A 148 -7.79 22.92 -2.93
CA THR A 148 -9.23 22.83 -2.61
C THR A 148 -9.50 22.28 -1.21
N ALA A 149 -8.58 21.49 -0.63
CA ALA A 149 -8.75 20.90 0.69
C ALA A 149 -8.76 21.98 1.79
N GLN A 150 -9.70 21.89 2.70
CA GLN A 150 -9.92 22.85 3.79
C GLN A 150 -9.79 22.14 5.15
N GLY A 151 -9.72 22.98 6.22
CA GLY A 151 -9.67 22.53 7.60
C GLY A 151 -8.26 22.33 8.15
N SER A 152 -8.19 22.08 9.46
CA SER A 152 -6.95 22.01 10.24
C SER A 152 -6.01 20.91 9.77
N TRP A 153 -6.55 19.75 9.36
CA TRP A 153 -5.76 18.65 8.82
C TRP A 153 -5.07 19.06 7.50
N ALA A 154 -5.81 19.66 6.57
CA ALA A 154 -5.25 20.12 5.29
C ALA A 154 -4.17 21.19 5.51
N ALA A 155 -4.37 22.10 6.47
CA ALA A 155 -3.36 23.11 6.83
C ALA A 155 -2.06 22.46 7.35
N LYS A 156 -2.17 21.41 8.17
CA LYS A 156 -1.01 20.63 8.64
C LYS A 156 -0.32 19.93 7.46
N MET A 157 -1.09 19.28 6.58
CA MET A 157 -0.54 18.50 5.47
C MET A 157 0.13 19.36 4.39
N ARG A 158 -0.28 20.62 4.19
CA ARG A 158 0.44 21.56 3.30
C ARG A 158 1.88 21.82 3.72
N LYS A 159 2.21 21.65 5.01
CA LYS A 159 3.56 21.80 5.57
C LYS A 159 4.40 20.53 5.42
N VAL A 160 3.79 19.42 5.04
CA VAL A 160 4.46 18.12 4.86
C VAL A 160 4.81 17.93 3.39
N LYS A 161 6.04 17.53 3.10
CA LYS A 161 6.43 17.19 1.73
C LYS A 161 5.67 15.94 1.27
N PRO A 162 4.92 16.00 0.15
CA PRO A 162 4.26 14.82 -0.39
C PRO A 162 5.27 13.84 -0.96
N VAL A 163 4.95 12.54 -0.93
CA VAL A 163 5.77 11.48 -1.55
C VAL A 163 5.55 11.46 -3.07
N VAL A 164 4.32 11.71 -3.49
CA VAL A 164 3.92 11.76 -4.91
C VAL A 164 3.00 12.96 -5.12
N VAL A 165 3.18 13.65 -6.23
CA VAL A 165 2.25 14.66 -6.75
C VAL A 165 1.72 14.19 -8.09
N SER A 166 0.41 14.18 -8.27
CA SER A 166 -0.23 13.78 -9.52
C SER A 166 -0.49 14.98 -10.45
N VAL A 167 -0.82 14.68 -11.70
CA VAL A 167 -1.19 15.70 -12.69
C VAL A 167 -2.44 16.50 -12.31
N ASN A 168 -3.33 15.94 -11.49
CA ASN A 168 -4.51 16.63 -10.95
C ASN A 168 -4.23 17.38 -9.64
N ASN A 169 -2.97 17.64 -9.32
CA ASN A 169 -2.55 18.24 -8.05
C ASN A 169 -2.99 17.45 -6.80
N HIS A 170 -3.26 16.17 -6.89
CA HIS A 170 -3.36 15.35 -5.69
C HIS A 170 -1.96 15.10 -5.13
N HIS A 171 -1.77 15.43 -3.88
CA HIS A 171 -0.57 15.16 -3.10
C HIS A 171 -0.82 13.93 -2.25
N TYR A 172 0.08 12.95 -2.32
CA TYR A 172 -0.01 11.66 -1.62
C TYR A 172 1.00 11.61 -0.49
N TYR A 173 0.56 11.13 0.68
CA TYR A 173 1.35 11.17 1.91
C TYR A 173 1.42 9.82 2.58
N GLU A 174 2.59 9.53 3.14
CA GLU A 174 2.80 8.38 4.01
C GLU A 174 2.20 8.63 5.38
N LYS A 175 1.77 7.56 6.04
CA LYS A 175 1.55 7.58 7.47
C LYS A 175 2.93 7.51 8.14
N LYS A 176 3.23 8.50 8.96
CA LYS A 176 4.34 8.47 9.92
C LYS A 176 3.97 7.63 11.14
#